data_528c7571c4cad700abed55daf4540888
#
_entry.id   528c7571c4cad700abed55daf4540888
#
_cell.length_a   1.000
_cell.length_b   1.000
_cell.length_c   1.000
_cell.angle_alpha   90.00
_cell.angle_beta   90.00
_cell.angle_gamma   90.00
#
_symmetry.space_group_name_H-M   'P 1'
#
loop_
_entity.id
_entity.type
_entity.pdbx_description
1 polymer ?
#
loop_
_entity_poly.entity_id
_entity_poly.type
_entity_poly.pdbx_seq_one_letter_code
_entity_poly.pdbx_strand_id
1 'polypeptide(L)'
;MSTEQAPGRTRGSTAPGDSRITVAVITRDRSASLLRTLDALAALPERPPVIVVDNSRHDTTRRTVSGHPAIARLLRPAGNTGALGRNLAVRHARTPYVAFSDDDSWWDPGSLARAADLLDRHPRLGLLAARTLVGDEAAEDPLNAVLAASPLPAEPDLPGRPVLGFLGCACVVRRKAFLDVGGYHPLLFFGGEETLLAYDLSAAGWGVAYEPTLRARHHPEAHGRSGRSFLVRRNHVLTTCLRRPWPVALRAGTDLALAAAAGHPGARRALKETVARFPAAVARRRTLPPRVEHAARLLDRDAAGHPGGDTAR
;
A
#
# COMPACT_ATOMS: atom_id res chain seq x y z
N MET A 1 -59.34 34.01 12.64
CA MET A 1 -58.91 32.84 11.89
C MET A 1 -57.44 33.06 11.54
N SER A 2 -56.54 32.58 12.37
CA SER A 2 -55.07 32.71 12.19
C SER A 2 -54.54 31.39 11.66
N THR A 3 -54.02 31.43 10.45
CA THR A 3 -53.34 30.30 9.79
C THR A 3 -51.90 30.28 10.25
N GLU A 4 -51.57 29.27 11.03
CA GLU A 4 -50.21 28.91 11.49
C GLU A 4 -49.46 28.20 10.36
N GLN A 5 -48.42 28.85 9.86
CA GLN A 5 -47.49 28.24 8.89
C GLN A 5 -46.47 27.38 9.63
N ALA A 6 -46.42 26.10 9.30
CA ALA A 6 -45.40 25.15 9.76
C ALA A 6 -44.00 25.50 9.19
N PRO A 7 -42.91 25.36 9.97
CA PRO A 7 -41.56 25.65 9.49
C PRO A 7 -41.10 24.56 8.51
N GLY A 8 -40.71 25.00 7.34
CA GLY A 8 -40.14 24.14 6.28
C GLY A 8 -38.88 23.46 6.76
N ARG A 9 -38.85 22.13 6.67
CA ARG A 9 -37.66 21.31 6.82
C ARG A 9 -36.65 21.68 5.73
N THR A 10 -35.63 22.42 6.09
CA THR A 10 -34.43 22.59 5.26
C THR A 10 -33.77 21.23 5.13
N ARG A 11 -33.90 20.60 3.95
CA ARG A 11 -33.05 19.49 3.55
C ARG A 11 -31.61 20.00 3.51
N GLY A 12 -30.79 19.60 4.49
CA GLY A 12 -29.37 19.87 4.47
C GLY A 12 -28.79 19.34 3.15
N SER A 13 -28.30 20.25 2.32
CA SER A 13 -27.52 19.92 1.13
C SER A 13 -26.23 19.25 1.61
N THR A 14 -26.20 17.92 1.59
CA THR A 14 -24.95 17.18 1.76
C THR A 14 -24.13 17.46 0.50
N ALA A 15 -23.04 18.20 0.65
CA ALA A 15 -22.07 18.40 -0.43
C ALA A 15 -21.72 17.02 -1.06
N PRO A 16 -21.70 16.91 -2.39
CA PRO A 16 -21.31 15.67 -3.03
C PRO A 16 -19.91 15.29 -2.59
N GLY A 17 -19.71 14.05 -2.14
CA GLY A 17 -18.39 13.51 -1.81
C GLY A 17 -17.45 13.59 -3.03
N ASP A 18 -16.14 13.48 -2.82
CA ASP A 18 -15.20 13.48 -3.93
C ASP A 18 -15.33 12.17 -4.73
N SER A 19 -15.93 12.29 -5.90
CA SER A 19 -16.22 11.15 -6.79
C SER A 19 -14.98 10.61 -7.52
N ARG A 20 -13.79 11.22 -7.33
CA ARG A 20 -12.56 10.83 -8.05
C ARG A 20 -11.80 9.68 -7.39
N ILE A 21 -12.11 9.33 -6.13
CA ILE A 21 -11.31 8.39 -5.35
C ILE A 21 -12.18 7.31 -4.69
N THR A 22 -11.71 6.06 -4.75
CA THR A 22 -12.26 4.92 -4.03
C THR A 22 -11.25 4.47 -2.98
N VAL A 23 -11.69 4.06 -1.79
CA VAL A 23 -10.82 3.41 -0.81
C VAL A 23 -10.93 1.90 -0.96
N ALA A 24 -9.79 1.21 -1.09
CA ALA A 24 -9.70 -0.24 -1.12
C ALA A 24 -9.14 -0.74 0.22
N VAL A 25 -9.93 -1.54 0.92
CA VAL A 25 -9.56 -2.13 2.21
C VAL A 25 -9.40 -3.64 2.05
N ILE A 26 -8.27 -4.19 2.50
CA ILE A 26 -8.10 -5.63 2.63
C ILE A 26 -8.22 -6.03 4.10
N THR A 27 -8.85 -7.17 4.38
CA THR A 27 -9.01 -7.70 5.73
C THR A 27 -8.91 -9.22 5.75
N ARG A 28 -8.59 -9.77 6.92
CA ARG A 28 -8.67 -11.19 7.18
C ARG A 28 -8.88 -11.47 8.66
N ASP A 29 -10.05 -12.03 9.00
CA ASP A 29 -10.42 -12.50 10.35
C ASP A 29 -10.31 -11.41 11.45
N ARG A 30 -10.53 -10.11 11.10
CA ARG A 30 -10.38 -8.94 11.97
C ARG A 30 -11.58 -8.00 11.86
N SER A 31 -12.78 -8.54 12.06
CA SER A 31 -14.03 -7.80 11.86
C SER A 31 -14.19 -6.56 12.74
N ALA A 32 -13.73 -6.61 14.00
CA ALA A 32 -13.81 -5.47 14.93
C ALA A 32 -12.90 -4.31 14.49
N SER A 33 -11.68 -4.62 14.02
CA SER A 33 -10.75 -3.63 13.48
C SER A 33 -11.31 -3.00 12.21
N LEU A 34 -11.83 -3.85 11.29
CA LEU A 34 -12.46 -3.39 10.06
C LEU A 34 -13.65 -2.45 10.33
N LEU A 35 -14.49 -2.72 11.32
CA LEU A 35 -15.60 -1.81 11.67
C LEU A 35 -15.10 -0.42 12.05
N ARG A 36 -14.08 -0.34 12.93
CA ARG A 36 -13.48 0.98 13.30
C ARG A 36 -12.96 1.72 12.08
N THR A 37 -12.29 1.01 11.17
CA THR A 37 -11.79 1.59 9.91
C THR A 37 -12.94 2.10 9.03
N LEU A 38 -14.00 1.32 8.89
CA LEU A 38 -15.18 1.71 8.10
C LEU A 38 -15.91 2.90 8.69
N ASP A 39 -16.06 2.96 10.03
CA ASP A 39 -16.65 4.11 10.74
C ASP A 39 -15.82 5.38 10.49
N ALA A 40 -14.49 5.29 10.61
CA ALA A 40 -13.59 6.40 10.35
C ALA A 40 -13.66 6.87 8.88
N LEU A 41 -13.72 5.94 7.92
CA LEU A 41 -13.86 6.27 6.50
C LEU A 41 -15.25 6.87 6.17
N ALA A 42 -16.32 6.41 6.85
CA ALA A 42 -17.66 6.98 6.70
C ALA A 42 -17.78 8.40 7.22
N ALA A 43 -16.96 8.75 8.23
CA ALA A 43 -16.93 10.09 8.83
C ALA A 43 -16.15 11.12 7.98
N LEU A 44 -15.40 10.68 6.94
CA LEU A 44 -14.65 11.59 6.08
C LEU A 44 -15.58 12.52 5.30
N PRO A 45 -15.23 13.83 5.17
CA PRO A 45 -16.00 14.77 4.36
C PRO A 45 -16.05 14.36 2.89
N GLU A 46 -15.02 13.67 2.39
CA GLU A 46 -14.92 13.18 1.01
C GLU A 46 -15.93 12.04 0.72
N ARG A 47 -16.40 11.33 1.73
CA ARG A 47 -17.33 10.19 1.61
C ARG A 47 -16.95 9.22 0.49
N PRO A 48 -15.72 8.72 0.48
CA PRO A 48 -15.26 7.85 -0.60
C PRO A 48 -16.04 6.53 -0.62
N PRO A 49 -16.39 5.99 -1.79
CA PRO A 49 -16.89 4.63 -1.87
C PRO A 49 -15.80 3.65 -1.42
N VAL A 50 -16.13 2.71 -0.52
CA VAL A 50 -15.20 1.71 -0.01
C VAL A 50 -15.43 0.37 -0.67
N ILE A 51 -14.36 -0.25 -1.19
CA ILE A 51 -14.34 -1.64 -1.64
C ILE A 51 -13.56 -2.46 -0.63
N VAL A 52 -14.25 -3.37 0.06
CA VAL A 52 -13.62 -4.30 1.00
C VAL A 52 -13.32 -5.62 0.30
N VAL A 53 -12.10 -6.13 0.48
CA VAL A 53 -11.72 -7.49 0.06
C VAL A 53 -11.47 -8.34 1.29
N ASP A 54 -12.37 -9.27 1.55
CA ASP A 54 -12.35 -10.15 2.71
C ASP A 54 -11.63 -11.47 2.38
N ASN A 55 -10.42 -11.61 2.87
CA ASN A 55 -9.58 -12.81 2.76
C ASN A 55 -9.88 -13.87 3.85
N SER A 56 -10.92 -13.68 4.65
CA SER A 56 -11.31 -14.60 5.72
C SER A 56 -11.86 -15.91 5.18
N ARG A 57 -11.65 -16.99 5.94
CA ARG A 57 -12.21 -18.30 5.60
C ARG A 57 -13.69 -18.42 5.97
N HIS A 58 -14.09 -17.73 7.05
CA HIS A 58 -15.44 -17.80 7.63
C HIS A 58 -16.27 -16.57 7.30
N ASP A 59 -17.59 -16.68 7.38
CA ASP A 59 -18.54 -15.61 7.08
C ASP A 59 -18.66 -14.55 8.20
N THR A 60 -17.90 -14.68 9.28
CA THR A 60 -17.99 -13.79 10.43
C THR A 60 -17.76 -12.33 10.02
N THR A 61 -16.65 -12.05 9.34
CA THR A 61 -16.35 -10.68 8.87
C THR A 61 -17.47 -10.13 8.00
N ARG A 62 -17.92 -10.91 7.00
CA ARG A 62 -19.01 -10.51 6.11
C ARG A 62 -20.29 -10.18 6.90
N ARG A 63 -20.71 -11.05 7.83
CA ARG A 63 -21.93 -10.83 8.64
C ARG A 63 -21.80 -9.57 9.50
N THR A 64 -20.63 -9.34 10.10
CA THR A 64 -20.39 -8.21 10.98
C THR A 64 -20.46 -6.87 10.23
N VAL A 65 -19.95 -6.80 8.98
CA VAL A 65 -19.90 -5.53 8.22
C VAL A 65 -21.00 -5.40 7.18
N SER A 66 -21.87 -6.40 7.04
CA SER A 66 -22.98 -6.38 6.09
C SER A 66 -23.91 -5.21 6.36
N GLY A 67 -24.18 -4.40 5.35
CA GLY A 67 -25.03 -3.21 5.47
C GLY A 67 -24.32 -1.96 6.01
N HIS A 68 -23.00 -2.00 6.25
CA HIS A 68 -22.27 -0.80 6.65
C HIS A 68 -22.31 0.27 5.55
N PRO A 69 -22.71 1.52 5.84
CA PRO A 69 -23.01 2.56 4.84
C PRO A 69 -21.80 2.97 3.98
N ALA A 70 -20.58 2.84 4.49
CA ALA A 70 -19.36 3.14 3.72
C ALA A 70 -19.08 2.12 2.61
N ILE A 71 -19.59 0.89 2.73
CA ILE A 71 -19.24 -0.20 1.80
C ILE A 71 -20.04 -0.08 0.51
N ALA A 72 -19.37 0.33 -0.55
CA ALA A 72 -19.90 0.27 -1.90
C ALA A 72 -19.85 -1.16 -2.48
N ARG A 73 -18.86 -1.96 -2.07
CA ARG A 73 -18.69 -3.34 -2.52
C ARG A 73 -17.90 -4.19 -1.53
N LEU A 74 -18.39 -5.40 -1.26
CA LEU A 74 -17.68 -6.43 -0.51
C LEU A 74 -17.33 -7.58 -1.46
N LEU A 75 -16.03 -7.88 -1.59
CA LEU A 75 -15.48 -8.93 -2.46
C LEU A 75 -14.89 -10.04 -1.60
N ARG A 76 -15.14 -11.29 -1.98
CA ARG A 76 -14.54 -12.47 -1.34
C ARG A 76 -13.87 -13.35 -2.40
N PRO A 77 -12.54 -13.39 -2.45
CA PRO A 77 -11.83 -14.37 -3.27
C PRO A 77 -12.01 -15.79 -2.71
N ALA A 78 -11.80 -16.81 -3.55
CA ALA A 78 -11.93 -18.22 -3.15
C ALA A 78 -10.92 -18.65 -2.07
N GLY A 79 -9.90 -17.83 -1.78
CA GLY A 79 -8.89 -18.07 -0.75
C GLY A 79 -8.18 -16.80 -0.36
N ASN A 80 -7.27 -16.90 0.61
CA ASN A 80 -6.46 -15.75 1.03
C ASN A 80 -5.47 -15.34 -0.08
N THR A 81 -5.70 -14.17 -0.63
CA THR A 81 -4.91 -13.59 -1.72
C THR A 81 -3.79 -12.66 -1.24
N GLY A 82 -3.69 -12.39 0.06
CA GLY A 82 -2.73 -11.42 0.60
C GLY A 82 -2.90 -10.04 -0.04
N ALA A 83 -1.79 -9.41 -0.43
CA ALA A 83 -1.81 -8.11 -1.08
C ALA A 83 -2.53 -8.08 -2.45
N LEU A 84 -2.67 -9.23 -3.13
CA LEU A 84 -3.43 -9.33 -4.37
C LEU A 84 -4.92 -8.98 -4.20
N GLY A 85 -5.43 -8.97 -2.98
CA GLY A 85 -6.74 -8.40 -2.67
C GLY A 85 -6.88 -6.97 -3.15
N ARG A 86 -5.80 -6.15 -3.05
CA ARG A 86 -5.79 -4.78 -3.59
C ARG A 86 -5.90 -4.77 -5.11
N ASN A 87 -5.28 -5.73 -5.82
CA ASN A 87 -5.45 -5.87 -7.27
C ASN A 87 -6.92 -6.13 -7.63
N LEU A 88 -7.61 -6.97 -6.85
CA LEU A 88 -9.02 -7.25 -7.05
C LEU A 88 -9.86 -5.99 -6.82
N ALA A 89 -9.62 -5.24 -5.75
CA ALA A 89 -10.32 -3.99 -5.47
C ALA A 89 -10.12 -2.95 -6.59
N VAL A 90 -8.88 -2.74 -7.06
CA VAL A 90 -8.56 -1.77 -8.12
C VAL A 90 -9.25 -2.13 -9.44
N ARG A 91 -9.35 -3.42 -9.79
CA ARG A 91 -10.12 -3.84 -10.97
C ARG A 91 -11.60 -3.49 -10.87
N HIS A 92 -12.17 -3.54 -9.67
CA HIS A 92 -13.59 -3.23 -9.43
C HIS A 92 -13.87 -1.75 -9.16
N ALA A 93 -12.85 -0.95 -8.84
CA ALA A 93 -12.99 0.49 -8.70
C ALA A 93 -13.37 1.13 -10.06
N ARG A 94 -14.23 2.14 -10.01
CA ARG A 94 -14.68 2.90 -11.18
C ARG A 94 -14.08 4.31 -11.24
N THR A 95 -13.47 4.74 -10.14
CA THR A 95 -12.83 6.05 -9.99
C THR A 95 -11.43 6.05 -10.62
N PRO A 96 -10.92 7.21 -11.05
CA PRO A 96 -9.57 7.32 -11.62
C PRO A 96 -8.46 7.04 -10.59
N TYR A 97 -8.75 7.21 -9.30
CA TYR A 97 -7.79 7.02 -8.21
C TYR A 97 -8.30 6.00 -7.19
N VAL A 98 -7.36 5.28 -6.57
CA VAL A 98 -7.68 4.32 -5.50
C VAL A 98 -6.71 4.55 -4.35
N ALA A 99 -7.24 4.85 -3.17
CA ALA A 99 -6.50 4.90 -1.92
C ALA A 99 -6.50 3.51 -1.28
N PHE A 100 -5.37 3.09 -0.71
CA PHE A 100 -5.30 1.84 0.01
C PHE A 100 -5.37 2.07 1.51
N SER A 101 -6.07 1.17 2.17
CA SER A 101 -6.12 1.01 3.62
C SER A 101 -6.06 -0.47 3.99
N ASP A 102 -5.59 -0.76 5.19
CA ASP A 102 -5.77 -2.05 5.83
C ASP A 102 -6.98 -1.99 6.77
N ASP A 103 -7.36 -3.10 7.37
CA ASP A 103 -8.49 -3.14 8.33
C ASP A 103 -8.21 -2.40 9.65
N ASP A 104 -7.02 -1.81 9.80
CA ASP A 104 -6.56 -1.02 10.93
C ASP A 104 -5.95 0.34 10.50
N SER A 105 -6.31 0.83 9.31
CA SER A 105 -5.83 2.11 8.83
C SER A 105 -6.89 2.91 8.07
N TRP A 106 -6.84 4.25 8.17
CA TRP A 106 -7.75 5.18 7.50
C TRP A 106 -7.07 6.52 7.22
N TRP A 107 -7.76 7.42 6.58
CA TRP A 107 -7.22 8.70 6.12
C TRP A 107 -7.68 9.86 7.02
N ASP A 108 -6.84 10.87 7.19
CA ASP A 108 -7.25 12.14 7.80
C ASP A 108 -8.16 12.93 6.84
N PRO A 109 -9.13 13.70 7.37
CA PRO A 109 -9.99 14.59 6.57
C PRO A 109 -9.20 15.51 5.63
N GLY A 110 -9.64 15.61 4.37
CA GLY A 110 -9.00 16.42 3.34
C GLY A 110 -7.84 15.73 2.60
N SER A 111 -7.29 14.64 3.15
CA SER A 111 -6.15 13.94 2.52
C SER A 111 -6.51 13.30 1.18
N LEU A 112 -7.69 12.72 1.06
CA LEU A 112 -8.12 12.07 -0.17
C LEU A 112 -8.40 13.09 -1.29
N ALA A 113 -9.09 14.19 -0.97
CA ALA A 113 -9.34 15.28 -1.91
C ALA A 113 -8.02 15.89 -2.42
N ARG A 114 -7.09 16.18 -1.48
CA ARG A 114 -5.75 16.69 -1.83
C ARG A 114 -4.96 15.70 -2.71
N ALA A 115 -5.04 14.40 -2.42
CA ALA A 115 -4.38 13.39 -3.26
C ALA A 115 -4.95 13.37 -4.68
N ALA A 116 -6.28 13.46 -4.83
CA ALA A 116 -6.93 13.55 -6.13
C ALA A 116 -6.49 14.80 -6.90
N ASP A 117 -6.43 15.97 -6.24
CA ASP A 117 -5.96 17.22 -6.83
C ASP A 117 -4.49 17.15 -7.30
N LEU A 118 -3.62 16.50 -6.53
CA LEU A 118 -2.23 16.28 -6.91
C LEU A 118 -2.12 15.35 -8.12
N LEU A 119 -2.89 14.28 -8.12
CA LEU A 119 -2.92 13.35 -9.25
C LEU A 119 -3.49 14.00 -10.52
N ASP A 120 -4.49 14.88 -10.42
CA ASP A 120 -5.02 15.62 -11.56
C ASP A 120 -3.97 16.58 -12.15
N ARG A 121 -3.24 17.31 -11.29
CA ARG A 121 -2.21 18.27 -11.72
C ARG A 121 -0.94 17.65 -12.26
N HIS A 122 -0.65 16.40 -11.89
CA HIS A 122 0.58 15.69 -12.27
C HIS A 122 0.25 14.41 -13.05
N PRO A 123 0.01 14.47 -14.38
CA PRO A 123 -0.46 13.33 -15.18
C PRO A 123 0.49 12.13 -15.18
N ARG A 124 1.80 12.35 -14.99
CA ARG A 124 2.81 11.28 -14.90
C ARG A 124 2.87 10.62 -13.51
N LEU A 125 2.22 11.20 -12.52
CA LEU A 125 2.19 10.65 -11.18
C LEU A 125 1.33 9.38 -11.13
N GLY A 126 1.95 8.24 -10.79
CA GLY A 126 1.32 6.93 -10.67
C GLY A 126 0.95 6.55 -9.26
N LEU A 127 1.74 7.01 -8.27
CA LEU A 127 1.51 6.70 -6.85
C LEU A 127 1.97 7.83 -5.94
N LEU A 128 1.16 8.13 -4.93
CA LEU A 128 1.47 8.99 -3.79
C LEU A 128 1.57 8.14 -2.52
N ALA A 129 2.73 8.16 -1.86
CA ALA A 129 2.91 7.66 -0.52
C ALA A 129 2.58 8.77 0.49
N ALA A 130 1.77 8.47 1.49
CA ALA A 130 1.35 9.41 2.50
C ALA A 130 2.20 9.29 3.78
N ARG A 131 2.21 10.35 4.57
CA ARG A 131 2.70 10.35 5.94
C ARG A 131 1.80 9.46 6.79
N THR A 132 2.38 8.53 7.52
CA THR A 132 1.67 7.57 8.36
C THR A 132 1.85 7.93 9.83
N LEU A 133 0.73 8.02 10.53
CA LEU A 133 0.67 8.30 11.96
C LEU A 133 0.17 7.06 12.69
N VAL A 134 0.90 6.59 13.70
CA VAL A 134 0.69 5.29 14.35
C VAL A 134 0.08 5.48 15.75
N GLY A 135 -0.95 4.68 16.03
CA GLY A 135 -1.62 4.65 17.32
C GLY A 135 -2.45 5.90 17.65
N ASP A 136 -3.02 5.92 18.84
CA ASP A 136 -3.89 7.00 19.31
C ASP A 136 -3.13 8.31 19.52
N GLU A 137 -1.86 8.23 19.91
CA GLU A 137 -0.97 9.38 20.08
C GLU A 137 -0.47 9.97 18.76
N ALA A 138 -0.84 9.36 17.62
CA ALA A 138 -0.42 9.79 16.29
C ALA A 138 1.11 9.92 16.15
N ALA A 139 1.85 8.95 16.71
CA ALA A 139 3.31 8.90 16.59
C ALA A 139 3.74 8.72 15.13
N GLU A 140 4.87 9.30 14.76
CA GLU A 140 5.43 9.14 13.42
C GLU A 140 5.81 7.69 13.14
N ASP A 141 5.35 7.14 12.01
CA ASP A 141 5.93 5.88 11.53
C ASP A 141 7.40 6.12 11.13
N PRO A 142 8.35 5.29 11.56
CA PRO A 142 9.77 5.47 11.21
C PRO A 142 10.04 5.57 9.71
N LEU A 143 9.21 4.97 8.87
CA LEU A 143 9.35 5.06 7.42
C LEU A 143 9.14 6.48 6.89
N ASN A 144 8.37 7.34 7.59
CA ASN A 144 8.17 8.73 7.16
C ASN A 144 9.50 9.48 7.01
N ALA A 145 10.41 9.31 7.98
CA ALA A 145 11.74 9.92 7.95
C ALA A 145 12.58 9.39 6.77
N VAL A 146 12.52 8.08 6.52
CA VAL A 146 13.24 7.43 5.41
C VAL A 146 12.73 7.95 4.06
N LEU A 147 11.40 8.06 3.89
CA LEU A 147 10.81 8.57 2.64
C LEU A 147 11.11 10.05 2.44
N ALA A 148 11.06 10.86 3.49
CA ALA A 148 11.36 12.29 3.44
C ALA A 148 12.84 12.55 3.11
N ALA A 149 13.75 11.71 3.60
CA ALA A 149 15.20 11.79 3.37
C ALA A 149 15.65 11.08 2.07
N SER A 150 14.73 10.59 1.22
CA SER A 150 15.09 9.88 -0.01
C SER A 150 16.18 10.62 -0.80
N PRO A 151 17.31 9.96 -1.15
CA PRO A 151 18.41 10.57 -1.89
C PRO A 151 18.10 10.75 -3.38
N LEU A 152 16.92 10.34 -3.83
CA LEU A 152 16.56 10.45 -5.23
C LEU A 152 16.39 11.93 -5.63
N PRO A 153 16.88 12.32 -6.83
CA PRO A 153 16.75 13.70 -7.29
C PRO A 153 15.27 14.09 -7.45
N ALA A 154 14.96 15.34 -7.12
CA ALA A 154 13.64 15.90 -7.35
C ALA A 154 13.31 15.90 -8.86
N GLU A 155 12.07 15.60 -9.17
CA GLU A 155 11.56 15.63 -10.55
C GLU A 155 10.57 16.81 -10.67
N PRO A 156 10.81 17.79 -11.56
CA PRO A 156 10.03 19.04 -11.60
C PRO A 156 8.53 18.85 -11.87
N ASP A 157 8.16 17.75 -12.52
CA ASP A 157 6.79 17.40 -12.87
C ASP A 157 6.09 16.48 -11.85
N LEU A 158 6.76 16.18 -10.73
CA LEU A 158 6.20 15.40 -9.63
C LEU A 158 6.12 16.23 -8.34
N PRO A 159 5.07 16.05 -7.53
CA PRO A 159 5.00 16.64 -6.21
C PRO A 159 5.87 15.84 -5.21
N GLY A 160 6.28 16.49 -4.13
CA GLY A 160 6.95 15.82 -3.03
C GLY A 160 8.30 15.20 -3.38
N ARG A 161 8.68 14.14 -2.66
CA ARG A 161 9.98 13.49 -2.79
C ARG A 161 9.85 12.18 -3.60
N PRO A 162 10.62 11.97 -4.68
CA PRO A 162 10.65 10.68 -5.39
C PRO A 162 11.12 9.54 -4.48
N VAL A 163 10.43 8.41 -4.53
CA VAL A 163 10.71 7.23 -3.70
C VAL A 163 10.53 5.94 -4.50
N LEU A 164 11.14 4.82 -4.05
CA LEU A 164 10.93 3.48 -4.59
C LEU A 164 10.43 2.49 -3.52
N GLY A 165 9.72 3.02 -2.53
CA GLY A 165 9.05 2.27 -1.47
C GLY A 165 7.95 3.11 -0.84
N PHE A 166 7.00 2.45 -0.17
CA PHE A 166 5.88 3.09 0.52
C PHE A 166 5.20 2.09 1.46
N LEU A 167 4.27 2.55 2.31
CA LEU A 167 3.40 1.65 3.08
C LEU A 167 2.13 1.33 2.29
N GLY A 168 1.85 0.03 2.12
CA GLY A 168 0.69 -0.44 1.38
C GLY A 168 -0.67 -0.01 1.97
N CYS A 169 -0.71 0.38 3.24
CA CYS A 169 -1.92 0.91 3.91
C CYS A 169 -2.04 2.44 3.87
N ALA A 170 -1.09 3.14 3.26
CA ALA A 170 -0.99 4.59 3.27
C ALA A 170 -0.51 5.14 1.91
N CYS A 171 -1.15 4.73 0.83
CA CYS A 171 -0.83 5.24 -0.49
C CYS A 171 -2.08 5.43 -1.35
N VAL A 172 -1.99 6.32 -2.33
CA VAL A 172 -3.01 6.54 -3.36
C VAL A 172 -2.41 6.27 -4.71
N VAL A 173 -3.07 5.43 -5.51
CA VAL A 173 -2.60 5.06 -6.85
C VAL A 173 -3.50 5.65 -7.94
N ARG A 174 -2.89 6.05 -9.04
CA ARG A 174 -3.62 6.23 -10.29
C ARG A 174 -4.03 4.84 -10.79
N ARG A 175 -5.35 4.60 -10.87
CA ARG A 175 -5.90 3.29 -11.29
C ARG A 175 -5.28 2.80 -12.61
N LYS A 176 -5.16 3.68 -13.61
CA LYS A 176 -4.54 3.34 -14.90
C LYS A 176 -3.11 2.86 -14.72
N ALA A 177 -2.27 3.59 -13.99
CA ALA A 177 -0.86 3.24 -13.76
C ALA A 177 -0.72 1.88 -13.07
N PHE A 178 -1.53 1.64 -12.04
CA PHE A 178 -1.55 0.37 -11.31
C PHE A 178 -1.93 -0.81 -12.20
N LEU A 179 -2.94 -0.65 -13.05
CA LEU A 179 -3.39 -1.70 -13.97
C LEU A 179 -2.40 -1.94 -15.11
N ASP A 180 -1.79 -0.90 -15.64
CA ASP A 180 -0.80 -0.98 -16.74
C ASP A 180 0.40 -1.86 -16.35
N VAL A 181 0.83 -1.81 -15.07
CA VAL A 181 1.96 -2.62 -14.57
C VAL A 181 1.52 -3.97 -13.99
N GLY A 182 0.20 -4.24 -13.94
CA GLY A 182 -0.36 -5.48 -13.41
C GLY A 182 -0.57 -5.51 -11.90
N GLY A 183 -0.28 -4.41 -11.19
CA GLY A 183 -0.43 -4.28 -9.74
C GLY A 183 0.58 -5.08 -8.93
N TYR A 184 0.18 -5.54 -7.74
CA TYR A 184 1.03 -6.38 -6.90
C TYR A 184 1.31 -7.74 -7.56
N HIS A 185 2.57 -8.17 -7.48
CA HIS A 185 3.04 -9.37 -8.16
C HIS A 185 2.66 -10.67 -7.41
N PRO A 186 2.10 -11.70 -8.08
CA PRO A 186 1.52 -12.86 -7.41
C PRO A 186 2.53 -13.73 -6.65
N LEU A 187 3.83 -13.69 -6.97
CA LEU A 187 4.85 -14.46 -6.27
C LEU A 187 5.14 -13.95 -4.85
N LEU A 188 4.85 -12.67 -4.56
CA LEU A 188 5.23 -12.07 -3.28
C LEU A 188 4.21 -12.32 -2.17
N PHE A 189 2.94 -12.40 -2.48
CA PHE A 189 1.82 -12.63 -1.56
C PHE A 189 1.58 -11.48 -0.57
N PHE A 190 2.52 -11.24 0.39
CA PHE A 190 2.41 -10.22 1.42
C PHE A 190 3.78 -9.94 2.07
N GLY A 191 4.05 -8.65 2.40
CA GLY A 191 5.25 -8.15 3.10
C GLY A 191 6.42 -7.83 2.15
N GLY A 192 6.64 -6.55 1.86
CA GLY A 192 7.69 -6.04 0.98
C GLY A 192 7.37 -6.12 -0.51
N GLU A 193 6.10 -6.26 -0.86
CA GLU A 193 5.61 -6.21 -2.24
C GLU A 193 5.57 -4.80 -2.82
N GLU A 194 5.59 -3.79 -1.98
CA GLU A 194 5.52 -2.38 -2.33
C GLU A 194 6.74 -1.94 -3.16
N THR A 195 7.92 -2.41 -2.81
CA THR A 195 9.16 -2.10 -3.54
C THR A 195 9.09 -2.59 -4.99
N LEU A 196 8.55 -3.80 -5.22
CA LEU A 196 8.41 -4.33 -6.57
C LEU A 196 7.41 -3.51 -7.38
N LEU A 197 6.29 -3.10 -6.78
CA LEU A 197 5.30 -2.25 -7.45
C LEU A 197 5.89 -0.87 -7.79
N ALA A 198 6.66 -0.26 -6.87
CA ALA A 198 7.34 1.00 -7.13
C ALA A 198 8.36 0.89 -8.28
N TYR A 199 9.12 -0.20 -8.34
CA TYR A 199 10.01 -0.51 -9.44
C TYR A 199 9.25 -0.62 -10.78
N ASP A 200 8.15 -1.35 -10.80
CA ASP A 200 7.37 -1.57 -12.02
C ASP A 200 6.70 -0.28 -12.51
N LEU A 201 6.17 0.54 -11.60
CA LEU A 201 5.64 1.87 -11.93
C LEU A 201 6.73 2.77 -12.52
N SER A 202 7.88 2.87 -11.84
CA SER A 202 8.98 3.70 -12.30
C SER A 202 9.57 3.20 -13.64
N ALA A 203 9.66 1.88 -13.83
CA ALA A 203 10.11 1.28 -15.09
C ALA A 203 9.17 1.59 -16.26
N ALA A 204 7.87 1.68 -15.99
CA ALA A 204 6.85 2.07 -16.96
C ALA A 204 6.76 3.59 -17.19
N GLY A 205 7.59 4.39 -16.52
CA GLY A 205 7.61 5.86 -16.67
C GLY A 205 6.68 6.60 -15.71
N TRP A 206 5.98 5.92 -14.82
CA TRP A 206 5.15 6.56 -13.82
C TRP A 206 5.99 7.08 -12.64
N GLY A 207 5.62 8.25 -12.12
CA GLY A 207 6.20 8.80 -10.90
C GLY A 207 5.68 8.10 -9.65
N VAL A 208 6.55 7.91 -8.68
CA VAL A 208 6.23 7.47 -7.32
C VAL A 208 6.79 8.50 -6.35
N ALA A 209 5.96 9.16 -5.56
CA ALA A 209 6.38 10.27 -4.72
C ALA A 209 5.81 10.16 -3.30
N TYR A 210 6.60 10.58 -2.31
CA TYR A 210 6.17 10.78 -0.93
C TYR A 210 5.68 12.22 -0.76
N GLU A 211 4.47 12.36 -0.24
CA GLU A 211 3.82 13.66 0.00
C GLU A 211 3.35 13.75 1.47
N PRO A 212 4.11 14.43 2.35
CA PRO A 212 3.84 14.46 3.79
C PRO A 212 2.59 15.23 4.18
N THR A 213 2.01 16.02 3.29
CA THR A 213 0.73 16.70 3.56
C THR A 213 -0.47 15.77 3.47
N LEU A 214 -0.32 14.60 2.85
CA LEU A 214 -1.30 13.52 2.92
C LEU A 214 -1.06 12.72 4.19
N ARG A 215 -2.10 12.47 4.97
CA ARG A 215 -2.00 11.77 6.26
C ARG A 215 -2.88 10.54 6.29
N ALA A 216 -2.31 9.43 6.70
CA ALA A 216 -3.01 8.19 6.99
C ALA A 216 -2.77 7.80 8.47
N ARG A 217 -3.81 7.25 9.11
CA ARG A 217 -3.74 6.69 10.46
C ARG A 217 -3.55 5.20 10.38
N HIS A 218 -2.70 4.64 11.22
CA HIS A 218 -2.45 3.21 11.31
C HIS A 218 -2.45 2.77 12.78
N HIS A 219 -3.36 1.85 13.12
CA HIS A 219 -3.54 1.34 14.48
C HIS A 219 -3.24 -0.16 14.54
N PRO A 220 -1.96 -0.56 14.38
CA PRO A 220 -1.60 -1.96 14.33
C PRO A 220 -1.79 -2.64 15.69
N GLU A 221 -2.41 -3.83 15.69
CA GLU A 221 -2.47 -4.66 16.88
C GLU A 221 -1.10 -5.20 17.25
N ALA A 222 -0.76 -5.17 18.55
CA ALA A 222 0.55 -5.54 19.08
C ALA A 222 0.99 -6.98 18.72
N HIS A 223 0.04 -7.89 18.50
CA HIS A 223 0.28 -9.34 18.37
C HIS A 223 0.53 -9.82 16.93
N GLY A 224 0.52 -8.97 15.91
CA GLY A 224 0.55 -9.37 14.47
C GLY A 224 1.91 -9.42 13.79
N ARG A 225 3.00 -8.96 14.42
CA ARG A 225 4.30 -8.71 13.74
C ARG A 225 5.29 -9.90 13.74
N SER A 226 5.23 -10.79 14.72
CA SER A 226 6.24 -11.83 14.96
C SER A 226 6.37 -12.92 13.88
N GLY A 227 5.39 -13.05 12.99
CA GLY A 227 5.42 -14.07 11.91
C GLY A 227 5.76 -13.53 10.51
N ARG A 228 6.01 -12.23 10.33
CA ARG A 228 6.14 -11.60 9.00
C ARG A 228 7.58 -11.51 8.49
N SER A 229 8.58 -11.58 9.37
CA SER A 229 10.00 -11.38 9.01
C SER A 229 10.48 -12.32 7.91
N PHE A 230 10.04 -13.58 7.89
CA PHE A 230 10.41 -14.51 6.84
C PHE A 230 9.82 -14.15 5.46
N LEU A 231 8.60 -13.57 5.43
CA LEU A 231 7.97 -13.11 4.19
C LEU A 231 8.76 -11.95 3.58
N VAL A 232 9.12 -10.97 4.40
CA VAL A 232 9.92 -9.80 3.96
C VAL A 232 11.27 -10.25 3.42
N ARG A 233 12.00 -11.12 4.15
CA ARG A 233 13.29 -11.69 3.69
C ARG A 233 13.16 -12.44 2.37
N ARG A 234 12.15 -13.32 2.25
CA ARG A 234 11.86 -14.04 1.00
C ARG A 234 11.56 -13.08 -0.15
N ASN A 235 10.68 -12.12 0.09
CA ASN A 235 10.21 -11.18 -0.92
C ASN A 235 11.33 -10.25 -1.38
N HIS A 236 12.23 -9.85 -0.50
CA HIS A 236 13.43 -9.10 -0.88
C HIS A 236 14.26 -9.87 -1.94
N VAL A 237 14.58 -11.14 -1.71
CA VAL A 237 15.32 -11.97 -2.68
C VAL A 237 14.53 -12.15 -3.96
N LEU A 238 13.23 -12.44 -3.88
CA LEU A 238 12.38 -12.60 -5.08
C LEU A 238 12.28 -11.29 -5.88
N THR A 239 12.17 -10.13 -5.24
CA THR A 239 12.16 -8.82 -5.90
C THR A 239 13.46 -8.56 -6.64
N THR A 240 14.62 -8.85 -6.02
CA THR A 240 15.91 -8.72 -6.69
C THR A 240 16.05 -9.69 -7.87
N CYS A 241 15.61 -10.93 -7.72
CA CYS A 241 15.57 -11.91 -8.82
C CYS A 241 14.68 -11.45 -9.98
N LEU A 242 13.52 -10.87 -9.67
CA LEU A 242 12.54 -10.42 -10.67
C LEU A 242 13.01 -9.19 -11.45
N ARG A 243 13.74 -8.26 -10.81
CA ARG A 243 13.96 -6.91 -11.38
C ARG A 243 15.40 -6.45 -11.42
N ARG A 244 16.26 -6.82 -10.47
CA ARG A 244 17.62 -6.30 -10.36
C ARG A 244 18.63 -7.11 -11.17
N PRO A 245 19.81 -6.58 -11.50
CA PRO A 245 20.89 -7.34 -12.13
C PRO A 245 21.28 -8.59 -11.34
N TRP A 246 21.75 -9.65 -12.01
CA TRP A 246 22.11 -10.91 -11.36
C TRP A 246 23.07 -10.77 -10.17
N PRO A 247 24.14 -9.93 -10.22
CA PRO A 247 25.00 -9.76 -9.05
C PRO A 247 24.27 -9.31 -7.79
N VAL A 248 23.26 -8.43 -7.93
CA VAL A 248 22.42 -7.97 -6.79
C VAL A 248 21.54 -9.11 -6.27
N ALA A 249 20.93 -9.85 -7.18
CA ALA A 249 20.07 -10.99 -6.81
C ALA A 249 20.87 -12.11 -6.14
N LEU A 250 22.07 -12.42 -6.65
CA LEU A 250 22.96 -13.42 -6.06
C LEU A 250 23.42 -13.01 -4.66
N ARG A 251 23.81 -11.74 -4.48
CA ARG A 251 24.17 -11.22 -3.14
C ARG A 251 23.02 -11.38 -2.16
N ALA A 252 21.80 -10.92 -2.52
CA ALA A 252 20.63 -11.06 -1.66
C ALA A 252 20.33 -12.53 -1.30
N GLY A 253 20.50 -13.46 -2.27
CA GLY A 253 20.37 -14.88 -2.05
C GLY A 253 21.43 -15.45 -1.09
N THR A 254 22.68 -15.03 -1.24
CA THR A 254 23.81 -15.40 -0.36
C THR A 254 23.57 -14.88 1.06
N ASP A 255 23.17 -13.62 1.21
CA ASP A 255 22.90 -13.02 2.53
C ASP A 255 21.77 -13.79 3.24
N LEU A 256 20.70 -14.19 2.52
CA LEU A 256 19.64 -15.03 3.07
C LEU A 256 20.16 -16.44 3.46
N ALA A 257 21.01 -17.05 2.65
CA ALA A 257 21.59 -18.37 2.95
C ALA A 257 22.48 -18.32 4.20
N LEU A 258 23.32 -17.29 4.33
CA LEU A 258 24.15 -17.05 5.52
C LEU A 258 23.29 -16.81 6.76
N ALA A 259 22.24 -16.00 6.67
CA ALA A 259 21.29 -15.79 7.77
C ALA A 259 20.57 -17.09 8.18
N ALA A 260 20.27 -17.97 7.22
CA ALA A 260 19.67 -19.26 7.50
C ALA A 260 20.65 -20.23 8.19
N ALA A 261 21.92 -20.22 7.77
CA ALA A 261 23.01 -21.01 8.40
C ALA A 261 23.30 -20.52 9.82
N ALA A 262 23.27 -19.19 10.04
CA ALA A 262 23.45 -18.58 11.36
C ALA A 262 22.24 -18.76 12.29
N GLY A 263 21.14 -19.40 11.81
CA GLY A 263 19.96 -19.67 12.64
C GLY A 263 19.06 -18.47 12.91
N HIS A 264 19.15 -17.40 12.10
CA HIS A 264 18.29 -16.21 12.28
C HIS A 264 16.80 -16.60 12.16
N PRO A 265 15.93 -16.02 13.02
CA PRO A 265 14.51 -16.37 13.03
C PRO A 265 13.85 -16.22 11.65
N GLY A 266 13.17 -17.27 11.20
CA GLY A 266 12.46 -17.29 9.91
C GLY A 266 13.33 -17.43 8.66
N ALA A 267 14.68 -17.29 8.73
CA ALA A 267 15.55 -17.30 7.55
C ALA A 267 15.57 -18.65 6.81
N ARG A 268 15.56 -19.78 7.52
CA ARG A 268 15.47 -21.12 6.90
C ARG A 268 14.17 -21.31 6.13
N ARG A 269 13.06 -20.83 6.69
CA ARG A 269 11.76 -20.88 6.01
C ARG A 269 11.76 -19.97 4.78
N ALA A 270 12.27 -18.75 4.92
CA ALA A 270 12.41 -17.80 3.81
C ALA A 270 13.24 -18.39 2.66
N LEU A 271 14.37 -19.02 2.97
CA LEU A 271 15.24 -19.67 1.98
C LEU A 271 14.51 -20.82 1.25
N LYS A 272 13.88 -21.73 2.00
CA LYS A 272 13.09 -22.83 1.41
C LYS A 272 12.01 -22.29 0.47
N GLU A 273 11.25 -21.29 0.89
CA GLU A 273 10.19 -20.72 0.08
C GLU A 273 10.72 -19.90 -1.11
N THR A 274 11.90 -19.28 -0.99
CA THR A 274 12.59 -18.62 -2.11
C THR A 274 13.01 -19.63 -3.17
N VAL A 275 13.68 -20.71 -2.78
CA VAL A 275 14.11 -21.78 -3.70
C VAL A 275 12.91 -22.37 -4.44
N ALA A 276 11.81 -22.65 -3.74
CA ALA A 276 10.60 -23.20 -4.35
C ALA A 276 9.97 -22.24 -5.41
N ARG A 277 10.12 -20.91 -5.23
CA ARG A 277 9.57 -19.91 -6.15
C ARG A 277 10.59 -19.41 -7.21
N PHE A 278 11.85 -19.77 -7.06
CA PHE A 278 12.93 -19.28 -7.92
C PHE A 278 12.70 -19.55 -9.41
N PRO A 279 12.30 -20.76 -9.86
CA PRO A 279 12.02 -21.01 -11.28
C PRO A 279 10.94 -20.07 -11.84
N ALA A 280 9.88 -19.85 -11.06
CA ALA A 280 8.81 -18.93 -11.46
C ALA A 280 9.25 -17.45 -11.46
N ALA A 281 10.18 -17.05 -10.58
CA ALA A 281 10.76 -15.72 -10.58
C ALA A 281 11.66 -15.50 -11.80
N VAL A 282 12.50 -16.50 -12.15
CA VAL A 282 13.34 -16.44 -13.36
C VAL A 282 12.48 -16.34 -14.62
N ALA A 283 11.43 -17.16 -14.74
CA ALA A 283 10.53 -17.13 -15.89
C ALA A 283 9.78 -15.79 -16.07
N ARG A 284 9.59 -15.03 -14.98
CA ARG A 284 8.91 -13.73 -14.98
C ARG A 284 9.85 -12.54 -14.82
N ARG A 285 11.15 -12.81 -14.95
CA ARG A 285 12.17 -11.78 -14.79
C ARG A 285 12.08 -10.72 -15.89
N ARG A 286 12.12 -9.44 -15.46
CA ARG A 286 12.26 -8.26 -16.32
C ARG A 286 13.20 -7.29 -15.63
N THR A 287 14.39 -7.10 -16.15
CA THR A 287 15.38 -6.20 -15.55
C THR A 287 14.93 -4.74 -15.62
N LEU A 288 15.26 -3.99 -14.59
CA LEU A 288 14.98 -2.55 -14.56
C LEU A 288 15.69 -1.81 -15.68
N PRO A 289 15.08 -0.77 -16.26
CA PRO A 289 15.78 0.18 -17.10
C PRO A 289 16.95 0.83 -16.35
N PRO A 290 18.04 1.22 -17.02
CA PRO A 290 19.25 1.77 -16.36
C PRO A 290 18.97 2.92 -15.39
N ARG A 291 18.04 3.81 -15.72
CA ARG A 291 17.64 4.93 -14.84
C ARG A 291 17.04 4.47 -13.51
N VAL A 292 16.17 3.45 -13.53
CA VAL A 292 15.51 2.94 -12.33
C VAL A 292 16.48 2.08 -11.51
N GLU A 293 17.32 1.30 -12.17
CA GLU A 293 18.40 0.56 -11.51
C GLU A 293 19.39 1.52 -10.81
N HIS A 294 19.73 2.64 -11.44
CA HIS A 294 20.57 3.67 -10.82
C HIS A 294 19.91 4.25 -9.56
N ALA A 295 18.63 4.61 -9.64
CA ALA A 295 17.86 5.08 -8.49
C ALA A 295 17.83 4.04 -7.36
N ALA A 296 17.57 2.77 -7.67
CA ALA A 296 17.60 1.69 -6.69
C ALA A 296 18.98 1.54 -6.02
N ARG A 297 20.08 1.69 -6.76
CA ARG A 297 21.45 1.67 -6.19
C ARG A 297 21.74 2.87 -5.29
N LEU A 298 21.19 4.05 -5.58
CA LEU A 298 21.31 5.19 -4.68
C LEU A 298 20.68 4.89 -3.32
N LEU A 299 19.47 4.33 -3.32
CA LEU A 299 18.79 3.91 -2.09
C LEU A 299 19.54 2.79 -1.35
N ASP A 300 20.12 1.83 -2.05
CA ASP A 300 20.93 0.76 -1.42
C ASP A 300 22.17 1.32 -0.70
N ARG A 301 22.82 2.33 -1.29
CA ARG A 301 24.01 2.99 -0.69
C ARG A 301 23.64 3.82 0.53
N ASP A 302 22.55 4.58 0.44
CA ASP A 302 22.05 5.40 1.54
C ASP A 302 21.70 4.53 2.75
N ALA A 303 20.98 3.44 2.55
CA ALA A 303 20.65 2.48 3.59
C ALA A 303 21.89 1.80 4.23
N ALA A 304 22.96 1.57 3.46
CA ALA A 304 24.20 1.01 3.99
C ALA A 304 24.99 2.04 4.83
N GLY A 305 24.83 3.34 4.54
CA GLY A 305 25.45 4.44 5.30
C GLY A 305 24.76 4.76 6.64
N HIS A 306 23.51 4.29 6.84
CA HIS A 306 22.70 4.53 8.03
C HIS A 306 22.25 3.21 8.67
N PRO A 307 23.14 2.45 9.36
CA PRO A 307 22.84 1.10 9.85
C PRO A 307 21.74 1.01 10.94
N GLY A 308 21.17 2.13 11.37
CA GLY A 308 20.06 2.19 12.33
C GLY A 308 18.64 2.03 11.74
N GLY A 309 18.50 1.90 10.42
CA GLY A 309 17.21 1.83 9.72
C GLY A 309 16.65 0.42 9.48
N ASP A 310 16.99 -0.59 10.25
CA ASP A 310 16.59 -2.00 10.06
C ASP A 310 15.15 -2.31 10.54
N THR A 311 14.21 -1.39 10.35
CA THR A 311 12.80 -1.59 10.79
C THR A 311 11.82 -1.88 9.66
N ALA A 312 12.26 -2.00 8.38
CA ALA A 312 11.35 -2.24 7.25
C ALA A 312 11.97 -3.10 6.11
N ARG A 313 12.97 -3.97 6.40
CA ARG A 313 13.47 -4.94 5.41
C ARG A 313 13.09 -6.37 5.75
#